data_980f6ae37391fa3c3b089c987e99759b
#
_entry.id   980f6ae37391fa3c3b089c987e99759b
#
_cell.length_a   1.000
_cell.length_b   1.000
_cell.length_c   1.000
_cell.angle_alpha   90.00
_cell.angle_beta   90.00
_cell.angle_gamma   90.00
#
_symmetry.space_group_name_H-M   'P 1'
#
loop_
_entity.id
_entity.type
_entity.pdbx_description
1 polymer ?
#
loop_
_entity_poly.entity_id
_entity_poly.type
_entity_poly.pdbx_seq_one_letter_code
_entity_poly.pdbx_strand_id
1 'polypeptide(L)'
;YTTLFRSGKMAYKACENASYDTFLQGNYGAGMGATVGKYMGRERSMKSGIGAYAVQLGELKVGAVVTLNALGDIYDIDTDKKIAGALDENGLLFDDETAYFEAAAKIQNMFTGNTTIGTIITNAKLDKTALNKVASMAHNGYGRAIRPVHTMADGDSIYAVSVGSVPADINLVGPMSAYVMAKAIANAARSAKSVDGYKAFCDVNKK
;
A
#
# COMPACT_ATOMS: atom_id res chain seq x y z
N TYR A 1 1.18 22.49 4.07
CA TYR A 1 2.43 22.10 3.38
C TYR A 1 3.22 21.23 4.31
N THR A 2 2.94 19.95 4.34
CA THR A 2 3.89 18.99 4.85
C THR A 2 4.94 18.78 3.78
N THR A 3 5.88 19.69 3.69
CA THR A 3 7.15 19.37 3.10
C THR A 3 7.71 18.25 3.97
N LEU A 4 7.54 17.02 3.54
CA LEU A 4 8.23 15.87 4.11
C LEU A 4 9.72 16.20 4.02
N PHE A 5 10.27 16.65 5.11
CA PHE A 5 11.67 16.97 5.22
C PHE A 5 12.43 15.65 5.24
N ARG A 6 12.64 15.11 4.05
CA ARG A 6 13.43 13.90 3.83
C ARG A 6 14.90 14.25 4.00
N SER A 7 15.32 14.41 5.25
CA SER A 7 16.73 14.67 5.52
C SER A 7 17.50 13.35 5.60
N GLY A 8 18.76 13.35 5.16
CA GLY A 8 19.66 12.21 5.38
C GLY A 8 19.74 11.81 6.85
N LYS A 9 19.59 12.76 7.77
CA LYS A 9 19.52 12.51 9.23
C LYS A 9 18.33 11.63 9.63
N MET A 10 17.17 11.80 9.00
CA MET A 10 15.98 10.95 9.29
C MET A 10 16.19 9.53 8.79
N ALA A 11 16.76 9.38 7.60
CA ALA A 11 17.09 8.06 7.04
C ALA A 11 18.13 7.34 7.91
N TYR A 12 19.16 8.05 8.34
CA TYR A 12 20.19 7.51 9.23
C TYR A 12 19.59 7.05 10.57
N LYS A 13 18.78 7.88 11.22
CA LYS A 13 18.06 7.51 12.45
C LYS A 13 17.12 6.32 12.26
N ALA A 14 16.46 6.19 11.11
CA ALA A 14 15.62 5.03 10.82
C ALA A 14 16.44 3.74 10.78
N CYS A 15 17.66 3.78 10.22
CA CYS A 15 18.57 2.64 10.22
C CYS A 15 19.09 2.32 11.64
N GLU A 16 19.49 3.35 12.42
CA GLU A 16 19.95 3.16 13.80
C GLU A 16 18.88 2.56 14.71
N ASN A 17 17.61 2.95 14.51
CA ASN A 17 16.47 2.49 15.31
C ASN A 17 15.84 1.21 14.77
N ALA A 18 16.34 0.64 13.68
CA ALA A 18 15.80 -0.59 13.13
C ALA A 18 15.99 -1.74 14.12
N SER A 19 14.90 -2.46 14.43
CA SER A 19 14.92 -3.61 15.31
C SER A 19 13.95 -4.69 14.82
N TYR A 20 14.17 -5.93 15.26
CA TYR A 20 13.31 -7.06 14.90
C TYR A 20 11.94 -7.01 15.59
N ASP A 21 11.81 -6.28 16.69
CA ASP A 21 10.66 -6.34 17.59
C ASP A 21 9.71 -5.14 17.47
N THR A 22 10.03 -4.16 16.61
CA THR A 22 9.34 -2.86 16.61
C THR A 22 8.76 -2.45 15.26
N PHE A 23 8.27 -3.38 14.44
CA PHE A 23 7.55 -2.99 13.23
C PHE A 23 6.15 -2.45 13.58
N LEU A 24 5.97 -1.14 13.41
CA LEU A 24 4.71 -0.44 13.66
C LEU A 24 3.97 -0.18 12.34
N GLN A 25 2.66 -0.43 12.31
CA GLN A 25 1.79 -0.19 11.16
C GLN A 25 0.93 1.08 11.34
N GLY A 26 0.37 1.59 10.26
CA GLY A 26 -0.46 2.80 10.26
C GLY A 26 0.35 4.08 10.11
N ASN A 27 0.14 5.07 10.98
CA ASN A 27 0.69 6.42 10.88
C ASN A 27 2.17 6.52 11.30
N TYR A 28 3.00 5.59 10.90
CA TYR A 28 4.42 5.57 11.24
C TYR A 28 5.31 5.76 10.02
N GLY A 29 6.49 6.35 10.21
CA GLY A 29 7.49 6.52 9.17
C GLY A 29 6.91 7.15 7.91
N ALA A 30 7.10 6.48 6.76
CA ALA A 30 6.58 6.91 5.47
C ALA A 30 5.04 6.90 5.38
N GLY A 31 4.36 6.17 6.28
CA GLY A 31 2.89 6.15 6.38
C GLY A 31 2.28 7.40 7.03
N MET A 32 3.09 8.27 7.64
CA MET A 32 2.60 9.45 8.36
C MET A 32 1.76 10.39 7.48
N GLY A 33 2.20 10.66 6.26
CA GLY A 33 1.51 11.53 5.30
C GLY A 33 0.64 10.81 4.27
N ALA A 34 0.48 9.48 4.37
CA ALA A 34 -0.19 8.68 3.34
C ALA A 34 -1.71 8.80 3.40
N THR A 35 -2.35 8.91 2.22
CA THR A 35 -3.81 8.98 2.03
C THR A 35 -4.24 8.17 0.82
N VAL A 36 -5.54 7.81 0.71
CA VAL A 36 -6.12 7.04 -0.39
C VAL A 36 -7.46 7.62 -0.83
N GLY A 37 -7.94 7.26 -2.03
CA GLY A 37 -9.22 7.72 -2.55
C GLY A 37 -9.21 9.21 -2.92
N LYS A 38 -8.18 9.67 -3.65
CA LYS A 38 -7.94 11.10 -3.91
C LYS A 38 -8.58 11.62 -5.19
N TYR A 39 -9.22 10.77 -5.98
CA TYR A 39 -9.82 11.17 -7.26
C TYR A 39 -11.02 12.11 -7.14
N MET A 40 -11.62 12.20 -5.94
CA MET A 40 -12.68 13.17 -5.63
C MET A 40 -12.16 14.44 -4.93
N GLY A 41 -10.84 14.65 -4.89
CA GLY A 41 -10.18 15.73 -4.17
C GLY A 41 -9.56 15.27 -2.85
N ARG A 42 -8.56 16.02 -2.39
CA ARG A 42 -7.83 15.68 -1.16
C ARG A 42 -8.70 15.74 0.08
N GLU A 43 -9.62 16.68 0.13
CA GLU A 43 -10.55 16.90 1.25
C GLU A 43 -11.50 15.73 1.46
N ARG A 44 -11.70 14.91 0.43
CA ARG A 44 -12.56 13.71 0.47
C ARG A 44 -11.77 12.40 0.58
N SER A 45 -10.46 12.48 0.72
CA SER A 45 -9.60 11.30 0.84
C SER A 45 -9.53 10.79 2.28
N MET A 46 -9.22 9.50 2.44
CA MET A 46 -9.03 8.87 3.74
C MET A 46 -7.56 8.77 4.12
N LYS A 47 -7.30 8.79 5.44
CA LYS A 47 -5.99 8.49 6.00
C LYS A 47 -5.62 7.05 5.75
N SER A 48 -4.39 6.84 5.36
CA SER A 48 -3.75 5.55 5.17
C SER A 48 -2.42 5.48 5.93
N GLY A 49 -1.57 4.50 5.65
CA GLY A 49 -0.36 4.31 6.43
C GLY A 49 0.66 3.37 5.80
N ILE A 50 1.48 2.81 6.67
CA ILE A 50 2.36 1.68 6.37
C ILE A 50 1.69 0.38 6.85
N GLY A 51 1.82 -0.69 6.07
CA GLY A 51 1.31 -2.00 6.42
C GLY A 51 2.26 -3.12 6.04
N ALA A 52 2.11 -4.26 6.70
CA ALA A 52 2.86 -5.46 6.40
C ALA A 52 2.00 -6.71 6.53
N TYR A 53 2.39 -7.74 5.83
CA TYR A 53 1.84 -9.08 5.95
C TYR A 53 2.87 -10.11 5.49
N ALA A 54 2.88 -11.27 6.12
CA ALA A 54 3.79 -12.36 5.76
C ALA A 54 3.11 -13.72 5.87
N VAL A 55 3.58 -14.66 5.07
CA VAL A 55 3.17 -16.06 5.11
C VAL A 55 4.38 -16.98 5.13
N GLN A 56 4.20 -18.16 5.68
CA GLN A 56 5.19 -19.22 5.68
C GLN A 56 4.56 -20.50 5.12
N LEU A 57 5.28 -21.16 4.21
CA LEU A 57 4.94 -22.48 3.66
C LEU A 57 6.16 -23.41 3.79
N GLY A 58 6.10 -24.34 4.75
CA GLY A 58 7.29 -25.10 5.13
C GLY A 58 8.40 -24.18 5.63
N GLU A 59 9.57 -24.25 5.00
CA GLU A 59 10.69 -23.35 5.31
C GLU A 59 10.63 -22.01 4.55
N LEU A 60 9.87 -21.96 3.46
CA LEU A 60 9.74 -20.73 2.64
C LEU A 60 8.94 -19.67 3.38
N LYS A 61 9.48 -18.46 3.44
CA LYS A 61 8.84 -17.27 4.00
C LYS A 61 8.77 -16.18 2.93
N VAL A 62 7.60 -15.57 2.80
CA VAL A 62 7.39 -14.42 1.91
C VAL A 62 6.60 -13.36 2.67
N GLY A 63 7.11 -12.14 2.71
CA GLY A 63 6.47 -11.00 3.36
C GLY A 63 6.46 -9.78 2.46
N ALA A 64 5.56 -8.86 2.76
CA ALA A 64 5.47 -7.55 2.12
C ALA A 64 5.39 -6.45 3.17
N VAL A 65 6.03 -5.34 2.87
CA VAL A 65 5.86 -4.05 3.56
C VAL A 65 5.45 -3.03 2.50
N VAL A 66 4.43 -2.21 2.79
CA VAL A 66 3.93 -1.22 1.83
C VAL A 66 3.64 0.11 2.53
N THR A 67 4.04 1.22 1.89
CA THR A 67 3.56 2.56 2.19
C THR A 67 2.47 2.90 1.19
N LEU A 68 1.23 3.02 1.68
CA LEU A 68 0.03 3.11 0.86
C LEU A 68 -0.41 4.57 0.68
N ASN A 69 -0.09 5.18 -0.46
CA ASN A 69 -0.50 6.55 -0.79
C ASN A 69 -1.11 6.63 -2.20
N ALA A 70 -2.12 5.79 -2.45
CA ALA A 70 -2.73 5.59 -3.76
C ALA A 70 -3.73 6.69 -4.15
N LEU A 71 -3.94 6.86 -5.46
CA LEU A 71 -5.07 7.62 -5.98
C LEU A 71 -6.40 6.90 -5.72
N GLY A 72 -6.42 5.59 -5.94
CA GLY A 72 -7.62 4.75 -5.89
C GLY A 72 -8.08 4.39 -4.48
N ASP A 73 -9.22 3.71 -4.46
CA ASP A 73 -9.84 3.13 -3.28
C ASP A 73 -9.23 1.77 -2.94
N ILE A 74 -9.35 1.35 -1.69
CA ILE A 74 -8.75 0.13 -1.17
C ILE A 74 -9.82 -0.91 -0.89
N TYR A 75 -9.58 -2.11 -1.41
CA TYR A 75 -10.47 -3.26 -1.29
C TYR A 75 -9.79 -4.38 -0.50
N ASP A 76 -10.57 -5.07 0.30
CA ASP A 76 -10.14 -6.29 0.96
C ASP A 76 -10.27 -7.47 0.01
N ILE A 77 -9.18 -8.18 -0.24
CA ILE A 77 -9.15 -9.28 -1.23
C ILE A 77 -9.92 -10.54 -0.80
N ASP A 78 -10.24 -10.71 0.47
CA ASP A 78 -11.00 -11.87 0.96
C ASP A 78 -12.51 -11.64 0.84
N THR A 79 -12.97 -10.39 0.91
CA THR A 79 -14.39 -10.04 0.94
C THR A 79 -14.84 -9.22 -0.26
N ASP A 80 -13.89 -8.76 -1.07
CA ASP A 80 -14.06 -7.79 -2.17
C ASP A 80 -14.81 -6.50 -1.77
N LYS A 81 -14.76 -6.15 -0.48
CA LYS A 81 -15.39 -4.92 0.04
C LYS A 81 -14.40 -3.77 0.05
N LYS A 82 -14.89 -2.58 -0.30
CA LYS A 82 -14.16 -1.33 -0.11
C LYS A 82 -13.97 -1.10 1.39
N ILE A 83 -12.73 -0.86 1.81
CA ILE A 83 -12.36 -0.64 3.22
C ILE A 83 -11.83 0.78 3.48
N ALA A 84 -11.30 1.44 2.47
CA ALA A 84 -10.89 2.84 2.54
C ALA A 84 -10.94 3.46 1.13
N GLY A 85 -11.12 4.77 1.04
CA GLY A 85 -11.17 5.41 -0.27
C GLY A 85 -11.77 6.81 -0.22
N ALA A 86 -12.36 7.24 -1.34
CA ALA A 86 -13.05 8.52 -1.41
C ALA A 86 -14.29 8.52 -0.50
N LEU A 87 -14.52 9.66 0.15
CA LEU A 87 -15.68 9.88 1.02
C LEU A 87 -16.74 10.69 0.28
N ASP A 88 -18.01 10.44 0.61
CA ASP A 88 -19.14 11.27 0.21
C ASP A 88 -19.21 12.59 1.03
N GLU A 89 -20.21 13.42 0.78
CA GLU A 89 -20.42 14.68 1.50
C GLU A 89 -20.74 14.48 2.99
N ASN A 90 -21.22 13.31 3.37
CA ASN A 90 -21.50 12.93 4.77
C ASN A 90 -20.28 12.35 5.45
N GLY A 91 -19.19 12.13 4.71
CA GLY A 91 -17.95 11.52 5.18
C GLY A 91 -18.04 10.02 5.39
N LEU A 92 -18.88 9.34 4.60
CA LEU A 92 -18.98 7.89 4.48
C LEU A 92 -18.25 7.44 3.21
N LEU A 93 -17.90 6.15 3.12
CA LEU A 93 -17.29 5.60 1.89
C LEU A 93 -18.24 5.81 0.71
N PHE A 94 -17.71 6.41 -0.34
CA PHE A 94 -18.45 6.59 -1.59
C PHE A 94 -18.59 5.22 -2.28
N ASP A 95 -19.82 4.72 -2.38
CA ASP A 95 -20.11 3.36 -2.85
C ASP A 95 -20.48 3.31 -4.33
N ASP A 96 -19.70 3.98 -5.16
CA ASP A 96 -19.88 3.97 -6.61
C ASP A 96 -18.53 3.67 -7.29
N GLU A 97 -18.41 2.49 -7.89
CA GLU A 97 -17.20 2.09 -8.62
C GLU A 97 -16.99 2.91 -9.90
N THR A 98 -18.06 3.54 -10.43
CA THR A 98 -17.98 4.36 -11.64
C THR A 98 -17.60 5.81 -11.35
N ALA A 99 -17.65 6.25 -10.12
CA ALA A 99 -17.34 7.63 -9.72
C ALA A 99 -15.95 8.09 -10.15
N TYR A 100 -14.99 7.17 -10.19
CA TYR A 100 -13.66 7.47 -10.72
C TYR A 100 -13.73 7.88 -12.21
N PHE A 101 -14.50 7.17 -13.05
CA PHE A 101 -14.61 7.49 -14.46
C PHE A 101 -15.26 8.86 -14.68
N GLU A 102 -16.28 9.19 -13.89
CA GLU A 102 -16.92 10.52 -13.92
C GLU A 102 -15.98 11.63 -13.46
N ALA A 103 -15.23 11.39 -12.39
CA ALA A 103 -14.21 12.31 -11.90
C ALA A 103 -13.11 12.52 -12.94
N ALA A 104 -12.57 11.43 -13.50
CA ALA A 104 -11.51 11.48 -14.51
C ALA A 104 -11.96 12.20 -15.80
N ALA A 105 -13.22 12.05 -16.19
CA ALA A 105 -13.76 12.74 -17.36
C ALA A 105 -13.86 14.28 -17.19
N LYS A 106 -13.95 14.76 -15.95
CA LYS A 106 -14.08 16.20 -15.61
C LYS A 106 -12.74 16.89 -15.36
N ILE A 107 -11.68 16.15 -15.03
CA ILE A 107 -10.39 16.71 -14.59
C ILE A 107 -9.39 16.67 -15.75
N GLN A 108 -9.00 17.86 -16.25
CA GLN A 108 -7.97 18.00 -17.29
C GLN A 108 -6.54 17.76 -16.76
N ASN A 109 -6.30 17.86 -15.43
CA ASN A 109 -5.03 17.60 -14.78
C ASN A 109 -5.27 16.79 -13.52
N MET A 110 -5.17 15.46 -13.61
CA MET A 110 -5.21 14.62 -12.42
C MET A 110 -4.03 14.93 -11.50
N PHE A 111 -4.33 14.97 -10.22
CA PHE A 111 -3.38 15.30 -9.16
C PHE A 111 -2.13 14.40 -9.23
N THR A 112 -0.97 15.01 -9.47
CA THR A 112 0.32 14.33 -9.39
C THR A 112 0.80 14.28 -7.94
N GLY A 113 1.24 13.14 -7.45
CA GLY A 113 1.74 12.97 -6.07
C GLY A 113 1.16 11.76 -5.36
N ASN A 114 0.62 10.82 -6.12
CA ASN A 114 0.20 9.51 -5.63
C ASN A 114 1.33 8.51 -5.85
N THR A 115 1.59 7.66 -4.87
CA THR A 115 2.66 6.67 -4.98
C THR A 115 2.47 5.62 -3.90
N THR A 116 2.37 4.36 -4.31
CA THR A 116 2.43 3.23 -3.40
C THR A 116 3.78 2.56 -3.56
N ILE A 117 4.55 2.49 -2.47
CA ILE A 117 5.87 1.85 -2.48
C ILE A 117 5.80 0.58 -1.67
N GLY A 118 6.09 -0.55 -2.32
CA GLY A 118 6.11 -1.86 -1.71
C GLY A 118 7.50 -2.50 -1.72
N THR A 119 7.74 -3.37 -0.76
CA THR A 119 8.92 -4.23 -0.73
C THR A 119 8.48 -5.66 -0.44
N ILE A 120 8.87 -6.60 -1.30
CA ILE A 120 8.77 -8.03 -1.06
C ILE A 120 10.07 -8.51 -0.42
N ILE A 121 9.95 -9.27 0.66
CA ILE A 121 11.05 -9.85 1.40
C ILE A 121 10.84 -11.36 1.44
N THR A 122 11.82 -12.13 0.96
CA THR A 122 11.74 -13.60 0.98
C THR A 122 13.06 -14.22 1.41
N ASN A 123 13.00 -15.40 2.03
CA ASN A 123 14.16 -16.23 2.27
C ASN A 123 14.44 -17.23 1.14
N ALA A 124 13.70 -17.18 0.05
CA ALA A 124 13.98 -17.96 -1.16
C ALA A 124 15.33 -17.56 -1.77
N LYS A 125 16.11 -18.53 -2.23
CA LYS A 125 17.36 -18.31 -2.96
C LYS A 125 17.03 -17.89 -4.40
N LEU A 126 17.00 -16.59 -4.67
CA LEU A 126 16.70 -16.00 -5.98
C LEU A 126 17.80 -15.05 -6.40
N ASP A 127 18.13 -15.06 -7.68
CA ASP A 127 19.03 -14.07 -8.28
C ASP A 127 18.30 -12.75 -8.63
N LYS A 128 19.05 -11.76 -9.11
CA LYS A 128 18.50 -10.45 -9.47
C LYS A 128 17.42 -10.54 -10.54
N THR A 129 17.57 -11.42 -11.53
CA THR A 129 16.60 -11.59 -12.62
C THR A 129 15.28 -12.14 -12.11
N ALA A 130 15.35 -13.18 -11.28
CA ALA A 130 14.19 -13.78 -10.63
C ALA A 130 13.49 -12.77 -9.70
N LEU A 131 14.25 -12.00 -8.91
CA LEU A 131 13.69 -10.96 -8.03
C LEU A 131 12.99 -9.85 -8.81
N ASN A 132 13.51 -9.42 -9.95
CA ASN A 132 12.81 -8.47 -10.83
C ASN A 132 11.47 -9.03 -11.31
N LYS A 133 11.43 -10.33 -11.65
CA LYS A 133 10.17 -11.00 -12.02
C LYS A 133 9.21 -11.10 -10.85
N VAL A 134 9.69 -11.43 -9.64
CA VAL A 134 8.89 -11.44 -8.41
C VAL A 134 8.29 -10.06 -8.14
N ALA A 135 9.08 -8.99 -8.24
CA ALA A 135 8.58 -7.62 -8.08
C ALA A 135 7.47 -7.29 -9.11
N SER A 136 7.68 -7.66 -10.37
CA SER A 136 6.66 -7.53 -11.42
C SER A 136 5.38 -8.30 -11.10
N MET A 137 5.48 -9.54 -10.64
CA MET A 137 4.31 -10.35 -10.27
C MET A 137 3.59 -9.80 -9.02
N ALA A 138 4.31 -9.20 -8.09
CA ALA A 138 3.74 -8.59 -6.88
C ALA A 138 2.82 -7.39 -7.19
N HIS A 139 2.97 -6.70 -8.33
CA HIS A 139 2.04 -5.67 -8.81
C HIS A 139 0.62 -6.19 -9.03
N ASN A 140 0.43 -7.50 -9.25
CA ASN A 140 -0.90 -8.10 -9.24
C ASN A 140 -1.59 -7.96 -7.87
N GLY A 141 -0.83 -7.83 -6.78
CA GLY A 141 -1.36 -7.53 -5.45
C GLY A 141 -1.94 -6.11 -5.37
N TYR A 142 -1.28 -5.14 -6.02
CA TYR A 142 -1.83 -3.79 -6.18
C TYR A 142 -3.13 -3.82 -6.95
N GLY A 143 -3.16 -4.48 -8.13
CA GLY A 143 -4.36 -4.58 -8.97
C GLY A 143 -5.55 -5.29 -8.30
N ARG A 144 -5.31 -6.14 -7.30
CA ARG A 144 -6.37 -6.79 -6.52
C ARG A 144 -6.93 -5.91 -5.40
N ALA A 145 -6.10 -5.03 -4.82
CA ALA A 145 -6.43 -4.31 -3.61
C ALA A 145 -6.64 -2.80 -3.79
N ILE A 146 -6.26 -2.23 -4.94
CA ILE A 146 -6.35 -0.79 -5.23
C ILE A 146 -7.11 -0.59 -6.55
N ARG A 147 -8.16 0.25 -6.55
CA ARG A 147 -8.98 0.53 -7.74
C ARG A 147 -9.34 2.03 -7.83
N PRO A 148 -8.90 2.75 -8.92
CA PRO A 148 -7.92 2.33 -9.91
C PRO A 148 -6.49 2.31 -9.38
N VAL A 149 -5.60 1.65 -10.13
CA VAL A 149 -4.18 1.58 -9.81
C VAL A 149 -3.33 1.73 -11.08
N HIS A 150 -2.06 2.08 -10.91
CA HIS A 150 -1.10 2.25 -12.02
C HIS A 150 -1.55 3.26 -13.07
N THR A 151 -2.26 4.30 -12.65
CA THR A 151 -2.62 5.41 -13.54
C THR A 151 -1.39 6.29 -13.78
N MET A 152 -1.47 7.18 -14.77
CA MET A 152 -0.39 8.14 -15.03
C MET A 152 -0.16 9.13 -13.88
N ALA A 153 -1.08 9.17 -12.89
CA ALA A 153 -0.96 9.97 -11.68
C ALA A 153 -0.23 9.24 -10.53
N ASP A 154 0.05 7.95 -10.68
CA ASP A 154 0.68 7.10 -9.67
C ASP A 154 2.15 6.85 -9.99
N GLY A 155 3.02 6.92 -8.97
CA GLY A 155 4.44 6.55 -9.03
C GLY A 155 4.71 5.19 -8.41
N ASP A 156 3.81 4.23 -8.60
CA ASP A 156 3.83 2.93 -7.95
C ASP A 156 5.10 2.14 -8.24
N SER A 157 5.71 1.62 -7.18
CA SER A 157 6.98 0.87 -7.27
C SER A 157 7.00 -0.30 -6.30
N ILE A 158 7.57 -1.42 -6.74
CA ILE A 158 7.83 -2.59 -5.89
C ILE A 158 9.29 -3.00 -6.01
N TYR A 159 9.93 -3.20 -4.87
CA TYR A 159 11.24 -3.79 -4.74
C TYR A 159 11.10 -5.23 -4.24
N ALA A 160 12.01 -6.13 -4.62
CA ALA A 160 12.07 -7.47 -4.09
C ALA A 160 13.48 -7.80 -3.60
N VAL A 161 13.59 -8.36 -2.41
CA VAL A 161 14.86 -8.75 -1.79
C VAL A 161 14.81 -10.20 -1.32
N SER A 162 15.90 -10.91 -1.55
CA SER A 162 16.16 -12.26 -1.03
C SER A 162 17.14 -12.17 0.14
N VAL A 163 16.76 -12.69 1.30
CA VAL A 163 17.55 -12.66 2.53
C VAL A 163 17.90 -14.06 3.04
N GLY A 164 17.74 -15.08 2.19
CA GLY A 164 17.97 -16.47 2.59
C GLY A 164 18.47 -17.35 1.46
N SER A 165 18.42 -18.64 1.71
CA SER A 165 18.97 -19.68 0.83
C SER A 165 18.00 -20.84 0.57
N VAL A 166 16.73 -20.72 0.93
CA VAL A 166 15.71 -21.76 0.74
C VAL A 166 15.46 -21.94 -0.76
N PRO A 167 15.65 -23.17 -1.31
CA PRO A 167 15.31 -23.42 -2.70
C PRO A 167 13.80 -23.26 -2.91
N ALA A 168 13.39 -22.44 -3.86
CA ALA A 168 11.98 -22.25 -4.18
C ALA A 168 11.80 -21.85 -5.64
N ASP A 169 10.70 -22.30 -6.24
CA ASP A 169 10.32 -21.94 -7.59
C ASP A 169 9.73 -20.52 -7.62
N ILE A 170 10.12 -19.73 -8.61
CA ILE A 170 9.60 -18.38 -8.84
C ILE A 170 8.08 -18.37 -9.05
N ASN A 171 7.53 -19.44 -9.65
CA ASN A 171 6.10 -19.62 -9.86
C ASN A 171 5.30 -19.86 -8.56
N LEU A 172 5.99 -20.16 -7.45
CA LEU A 172 5.43 -20.18 -6.11
C LEU A 172 5.62 -18.82 -5.42
N VAL A 173 6.86 -18.31 -5.43
CA VAL A 173 7.21 -17.06 -4.73
C VAL A 173 6.45 -15.86 -5.32
N GLY A 174 6.29 -15.79 -6.63
CA GLY A 174 5.60 -14.68 -7.30
C GLY A 174 4.11 -14.53 -6.89
N PRO A 175 3.28 -15.57 -7.02
CA PRO A 175 1.88 -15.53 -6.55
C PRO A 175 1.75 -15.29 -5.04
N MET A 176 2.62 -15.88 -4.21
CA MET A 176 2.68 -15.57 -2.77
C MET A 176 2.98 -14.10 -2.53
N SER A 177 3.89 -13.51 -3.32
CA SER A 177 4.24 -12.07 -3.24
C SER A 177 3.05 -11.17 -3.58
N ALA A 178 2.27 -11.51 -4.59
CA ALA A 178 1.05 -10.78 -4.92
C ALA A 178 0.01 -10.87 -3.79
N TYR A 179 -0.15 -12.05 -3.20
CA TYR A 179 -1.08 -12.26 -2.08
C TYR A 179 -0.67 -11.46 -0.84
N VAL A 180 0.58 -11.59 -0.38
CA VAL A 180 1.04 -10.86 0.82
C VAL A 180 1.04 -9.35 0.62
N MET A 181 1.30 -8.88 -0.61
CA MET A 181 1.23 -7.46 -0.95
C MET A 181 -0.21 -6.92 -0.81
N ALA A 182 -1.20 -7.61 -1.35
CA ALA A 182 -2.60 -7.21 -1.23
C ALA A 182 -3.07 -7.18 0.24
N LYS A 183 -2.64 -8.16 1.05
CA LYS A 183 -2.92 -8.19 2.49
C LYS A 183 -2.22 -7.06 3.25
N ALA A 184 -0.97 -6.74 2.90
CA ALA A 184 -0.23 -5.62 3.48
C ALA A 184 -0.92 -4.27 3.19
N ILE A 185 -1.46 -4.10 1.97
CA ILE A 185 -2.26 -2.92 1.58
C ILE A 185 -3.50 -2.79 2.48
N ALA A 186 -4.26 -3.85 2.66
CA ALA A 186 -5.43 -3.84 3.54
C ALA A 186 -5.04 -3.49 4.99
N ASN A 187 -3.91 -4.03 5.48
CA ASN A 187 -3.40 -3.72 6.81
C ASN A 187 -2.95 -2.26 6.93
N ALA A 188 -2.33 -1.68 5.91
CA ALA A 188 -1.95 -0.27 5.89
C ALA A 188 -3.17 0.66 6.08
N ALA A 189 -4.29 0.36 5.41
CA ALA A 189 -5.54 1.10 5.56
C ALA A 189 -6.16 0.89 6.94
N ARG A 190 -6.26 -0.36 7.41
CA ARG A 190 -6.91 -0.70 8.70
C ARG A 190 -6.15 -0.21 9.92
N SER A 191 -4.83 -0.15 9.86
CA SER A 191 -3.97 0.26 10.97
C SER A 191 -3.82 1.78 11.09
N ALA A 192 -4.28 2.54 10.10
CA ALA A 192 -4.22 3.99 10.13
C ALA A 192 -5.18 4.56 11.19
N LYS A 193 -4.78 5.69 11.77
CA LYS A 193 -5.60 6.48 12.71
C LYS A 193 -5.89 7.84 12.09
N SER A 194 -7.08 8.37 12.36
CA SER A 194 -7.50 9.69 11.89
C SER A 194 -6.56 10.78 12.43
N VAL A 195 -6.21 11.73 11.60
CA VAL A 195 -5.32 12.84 11.94
C VAL A 195 -5.53 13.99 10.96
N ASP A 196 -5.40 15.23 11.44
CA ASP A 196 -5.44 16.46 10.64
C ASP A 196 -6.67 16.55 9.72
N GLY A 197 -7.85 16.11 10.21
CA GLY A 197 -9.10 16.13 9.47
C GLY A 197 -9.33 14.94 8.52
N TYR A 198 -8.32 14.11 8.28
CA TYR A 198 -8.47 12.89 7.49
C TYR A 198 -9.03 11.75 8.35
N LYS A 199 -10.21 11.24 7.98
CA LYS A 199 -10.79 10.05 8.61
C LYS A 199 -10.00 8.80 8.22
N ALA A 200 -9.88 7.84 9.16
CA ALA A 200 -9.31 6.52 8.92
C ALA A 200 -10.37 5.42 8.93
N PHE A 201 -9.97 4.20 8.60
CA PHE A 201 -10.85 3.02 8.59
C PHE A 201 -11.70 2.87 9.88
N CYS A 202 -11.09 3.08 11.04
CA CYS A 202 -11.75 2.94 12.34
C CYS A 202 -12.91 3.92 12.57
N ASP A 203 -12.94 5.06 11.86
CA ASP A 203 -13.98 6.09 12.03
C ASP A 203 -15.08 5.98 10.99
N VAL A 204 -14.81 5.38 9.84
CA VAL A 204 -15.77 5.24 8.73
C VAL A 204 -16.52 3.89 8.80
N ASN A 205 -15.88 2.85 9.34
CA ASN A 205 -16.43 1.50 9.43
C ASN A 205 -16.92 1.14 10.85
N LYS A 206 -17.35 2.12 11.63
CA LYS A 206 -18.01 1.85 12.93
C LYS A 206 -19.37 1.19 12.65
N LYS A 207 -19.47 -0.09 13.01
CA LYS A 207 -20.76 -0.79 13.19
C LYS A 207 -21.27 -0.57 14.59
#